data_1b24645a1310d70d42fa420565e735ea
#
_entry.id   1b24645a1310d70d42fa420565e735ea
#
_cell.length_a   1.000
_cell.length_b   1.000
_cell.length_c   1.000
_cell.angle_alpha   90.00
_cell.angle_beta   90.00
_cell.angle_gamma   90.00
#
_symmetry.space_group_name_H-M   'P 1'
#
loop_
_entity.id
_entity.type
_entity.pdbx_description
1 polymer ?
#
loop_
_entity_poly.entity_id
_entity_poly.type
_entity_poly.pdbx_seq_one_letter_code
_entity_poly.pdbx_strand_id
1 'polypeptide(L)' 'MSITIGKLSQATAVNVETIRYYERIGLLAAPLRTSSGYRSYTAQDVARLRFIKRGRELGFSLEEIR' A
#
# COMPACT_ATOMS: atom_id res chain seq x y z
N MET A 1 11.03 2.26 -10.07
CA MET A 1 9.88 2.44 -10.98
C MET A 1 8.71 3.01 -10.22
N SER A 2 8.03 3.95 -10.81
CA SER A 2 6.94 4.68 -10.18
C SER A 2 5.61 4.20 -10.76
N ILE A 3 4.65 3.90 -9.90
CA ILE A 3 3.32 3.44 -10.33
C ILE A 3 2.23 4.27 -9.64
N THR A 4 1.07 4.32 -10.26
CA THR A 4 -0.10 5.01 -9.70
C THR A 4 -0.77 4.16 -8.63
N ILE A 5 -1.63 4.77 -7.81
CA ILE A 5 -2.38 4.03 -6.80
C ILE A 5 -3.32 3.00 -7.45
N GLY A 6 -3.86 3.30 -8.63
CA GLY A 6 -4.70 2.34 -9.37
C GLY A 6 -3.91 1.10 -9.78
N LYS A 7 -2.70 1.31 -10.29
CA LYS A 7 -1.83 0.19 -10.65
C LYS A 7 -1.37 -0.59 -9.44
N LEU A 8 -1.08 0.10 -8.33
CA LEU A 8 -0.73 -0.54 -7.07
C LEU A 8 -1.86 -1.44 -6.59
N SER A 9 -3.09 -0.94 -6.66
CA SER A 9 -4.29 -1.70 -6.31
C SER A 9 -4.41 -2.97 -7.16
N GLN A 10 -4.23 -2.83 -8.48
CA GLN A 10 -4.30 -3.98 -9.39
C GLN A 10 -3.21 -5.01 -9.10
N ALA A 11 -2.00 -4.55 -8.84
CA ALA A 11 -0.85 -5.44 -8.60
C ALA A 11 -0.98 -6.22 -7.29
N THR A 12 -1.67 -5.67 -6.31
CA THR A 12 -1.76 -6.25 -4.96
C THR A 12 -3.12 -6.84 -4.63
N ALA A 13 -4.13 -6.59 -5.45
CA ALA A 13 -5.53 -6.92 -5.19
C ALA A 13 -6.03 -6.29 -3.88
N VAL A 14 -5.46 -5.13 -3.51
CA VAL A 14 -5.89 -4.33 -2.36
C VAL A 14 -6.59 -3.09 -2.90
N ASN A 15 -7.78 -2.82 -2.41
CA ASN A 15 -8.59 -1.72 -2.91
C ASN A 15 -7.95 -0.37 -2.56
N VAL A 16 -8.17 0.61 -3.42
CA VAL A 16 -7.56 1.95 -3.30
C VAL A 16 -7.88 2.59 -1.94
N GLU A 17 -9.10 2.46 -1.46
CA GLU A 17 -9.49 3.04 -0.17
C GLU A 17 -8.73 2.39 0.99
N THR A 18 -8.51 1.09 0.91
CA THR A 18 -7.73 0.36 1.91
C THR A 18 -6.28 0.81 1.91
N ILE A 19 -5.70 1.03 0.72
CA ILE A 19 -4.34 1.55 0.60
C ILE A 19 -4.23 2.90 1.29
N ARG A 20 -5.19 3.80 1.05
CA ARG A 20 -5.21 5.12 1.67
C ARG A 20 -5.36 5.04 3.18
N TYR A 21 -6.17 4.10 3.65
CA TYR A 21 -6.33 3.87 5.08
C TYR A 21 -5.02 3.44 5.72
N TYR A 22 -4.29 2.51 5.08
CA TYR A 22 -3.00 2.05 5.58
C TYR A 22 -1.96 3.17 5.63
N GLU A 23 -1.99 4.07 4.67
CA GLU A 23 -1.13 5.25 4.69
C GLU A 23 -1.47 6.14 5.89
N ARG A 24 -2.76 6.34 6.13
CA ARG A 24 -3.24 7.21 7.20
C ARG A 24 -2.80 6.71 8.59
N ILE A 25 -2.84 5.42 8.80
CA ILE A 25 -2.49 4.83 10.11
C ILE A 25 -0.99 4.49 10.23
N GLY A 26 -0.21 4.82 9.20
CA GLY A 26 1.24 4.61 9.24
C GLY A 26 1.70 3.19 8.97
N LEU A 27 0.81 2.33 8.50
CA LEU A 27 1.16 0.96 8.16
C LEU A 27 1.89 0.88 6.83
N LEU A 28 1.60 1.82 5.93
CA LEU A 28 2.28 2.00 4.67
C LEU A 28 2.88 3.40 4.65
N ALA A 29 4.12 3.52 4.19
CA ALA A 29 4.78 4.83 4.13
C ALA A 29 4.03 5.77 3.20
N ALA A 30 4.01 7.05 3.53
CA ALA A 30 3.39 8.07 2.68
C ALA A 30 4.07 8.04 1.30
N PRO A 31 3.30 8.09 0.21
CA PRO A 31 3.88 8.02 -1.13
C PRO A 31 4.65 9.29 -1.46
N LEU A 32 5.69 9.13 -2.26
CA LEU A 32 6.37 10.25 -2.85
C LEU A 32 5.42 10.88 -3.88
N ARG A 33 5.54 12.19 -4.05
CA ARG A 33 4.74 12.89 -5.06
C ARG A 33 5.65 13.29 -6.20
N THR A 34 5.12 13.19 -7.42
CA THR A 34 5.80 13.68 -8.60
C THR A 34 5.79 15.21 -8.59
N SER A 35 6.53 15.83 -9.47
CA SER A 35 6.54 17.29 -9.63
C SER A 35 5.15 17.83 -9.97
N SER A 36 4.27 17.01 -10.53
CA SER A 36 2.88 17.38 -10.83
C SER A 36 1.95 17.18 -9.64
N GLY A 37 2.43 16.70 -8.50
CA GLY A 37 1.63 16.48 -7.31
C GLY A 37 0.93 15.14 -7.24
N TYR A 38 1.16 14.25 -8.19
CA TYR A 38 0.55 12.92 -8.19
C TYR A 38 1.30 11.98 -7.24
N ARG A 39 0.57 11.07 -6.62
CA ARG A 39 1.14 10.03 -5.76
C ARG A 39 1.93 9.04 -6.60
N SER A 40 3.08 8.64 -6.09
CA SER A 40 3.98 7.73 -6.77
C SER A 40 4.37 6.60 -5.83
N TYR A 41 4.14 5.38 -6.26
CA TYR A 41 4.42 4.18 -5.48
C TYR A 41 5.55 3.37 -6.12
N THR A 42 6.16 2.50 -5.35
CA THR A 42 7.34 1.73 -5.77
C THR A 42 7.10 0.23 -5.61
N ALA A 43 8.07 -0.57 -6.08
CA ALA A 43 8.06 -2.00 -5.88
C ALA A 43 8.05 -2.38 -4.39
N GLN A 44 8.64 -1.54 -3.53
CA GLN A 44 8.62 -1.76 -2.08
C GLN A 44 7.20 -1.67 -1.55
N ASP A 45 6.40 -0.74 -2.08
CA ASP A 45 4.99 -0.60 -1.68
C ASP A 45 4.20 -1.84 -2.08
N VAL A 46 4.47 -2.39 -3.27
CA VAL A 46 3.83 -3.63 -3.72
C VAL A 46 4.14 -4.77 -2.74
N ALA A 47 5.42 -4.93 -2.40
CA ALA A 47 5.86 -5.98 -1.48
C ALA A 47 5.23 -5.79 -0.10
N ARG A 48 5.19 -4.56 0.39
CA ARG A 48 4.61 -4.25 1.71
C ARG A 48 3.12 -4.57 1.75
N LEU A 49 2.38 -4.20 0.71
CA LEU A 49 0.95 -4.46 0.65
C LEU A 49 0.65 -5.95 0.53
N ARG A 50 1.46 -6.69 -0.23
CA ARG A 50 1.32 -8.14 -0.33
C ARG A 50 1.54 -8.80 1.02
N PHE A 51 2.54 -8.33 1.76
CA PHE A 51 2.82 -8.82 3.11
C PHE A 51 1.65 -8.56 4.05
N ILE A 52 1.10 -7.34 4.04
CA ILE A 52 -0.04 -6.98 4.88
C ILE A 52 -1.25 -7.83 4.52
N LYS A 53 -1.54 -7.95 3.23
CA LYS A 53 -2.67 -8.74 2.75
C LYS A 53 -2.55 -10.19 3.20
N ARG A 54 -1.36 -10.78 3.04
CA ARG A 54 -1.13 -12.17 3.46
C ARG A 54 -1.30 -12.34 4.96
N GLY A 55 -0.79 -11.41 5.75
CA GLY A 55 -0.94 -11.44 7.20
C GLY A 55 -2.40 -11.40 7.61
N ARG A 56 -3.20 -10.55 6.97
CA ARG A 56 -4.63 -10.46 7.24
C ARG A 56 -5.36 -11.74 6.86
N GLU A 57 -5.01 -12.36 5.75
CA GLU A 57 -5.59 -13.63 5.31
C GLU A 57 -5.29 -14.75 6.31
N LEU A 58 -4.14 -14.69 6.96
CA LEU A 58 -3.73 -15.66 7.97
C LEU A 58 -4.33 -15.37 9.35
N GLY A 59 -5.09 -14.30 9.48
CA GLY A 59 -5.80 -13.97 10.71
C GLY A 59 -5.06 -13.01 11.64
N PHE A 60 -3.93 -12.43 11.23
CA PHE A 60 -3.25 -11.45 12.05
C PHE A 60 -3.96 -10.10 12.02
N SER A 61 -3.98 -9.41 13.15
CA SER A 61 -4.51 -8.05 13.21
C SER A 61 -3.50 -7.07 12.58
N LEU A 62 -3.95 -5.86 12.26
CA LEU A 62 -3.05 -4.84 11.74
C LEU A 62 -1.94 -4.48 12.75
N GLU A 63 -2.26 -4.50 14.03
CA GLU A 63 -1.26 -4.27 15.08
C GLU A 63 -0.18 -5.35 15.09
N GLU A 64 -0.57 -6.58 14.85
CA GLU A 64 0.37 -7.70 14.82
C GLU A 64 1.25 -7.68 13.57
N ILE A 65 0.74 -7.11 12.47
CA ILE A 65 1.47 -7.00 11.20
C ILE A 65 2.45 -5.83 11.23
N ARG A 66 2.14 -4.79 11.98
CA ARG A 66 2.90 -3.54 12.01
C ARG A 66 4.38 -3.72 12.37
#